data_4742aeb4639b13e77172cdc2dd55e12c
#
_entry.id   4742aeb4639b13e77172cdc2dd55e12c
#
_cell.length_a   1.000
_cell.length_b   1.000
_cell.length_c   1.000
_cell.angle_alpha   90.00
_cell.angle_beta   90.00
_cell.angle_gamma   90.00
#
_symmetry.space_group_name_H-M   'P 1'
#
loop_
_entity.id
_entity.type
_entity.pdbx_description
1 polymer ?
#
loop_
_entity_poly.entity_id
_entity_poly.type
_entity_poly.pdbx_seq_one_letter_code
_entity_poly.pdbx_strand_id
1 'polypeptide(L)'
;MSTPSVPARAVPRAADGGPIRVDSDAHDRLRRGIHPDEISARWPVVGDPIEWDGRMLRPVTFVAEAPPGHEVMIHLNGVTDAHREDIAPALMEHVGAGRHALTYLLPAELRVSYRFAADPVLPRDAGRTREGWLRIHGLGRADPRNSETLLNPLGARSSVLTMPEAPRHPAWESPGAGDLPITTVPLPSRHPATVVHGDPSRVLVLFDGEWWERLGVASALAYRGGPLTVLVPSGSLAERAALLPHPERLLPYLAEELVPAVAEAIGGWDAARTVVAGQSFGGLAAALTVCLRPEIAQTAIVQSGSFHFRAGQTERPPAGQTGDLIEGLSRARVSGRFVVQAGTEEPGMLPAASAFTDAVQAAGGDASLRVFTGGHDFAWWRIGLFDALDAFDAL
;
A
#
# COMPACT_ATOMS: atom_id res chain seq x y z
N MET A 1 -6.63 1.53 25.68
CA MET A 1 -5.48 0.63 25.95
C MET A 1 -5.08 0.03 24.60
N SER A 2 -3.97 0.49 24.03
CA SER A 2 -3.46 -0.08 22.78
C SER A 2 -2.97 -1.50 23.07
N THR A 3 -3.51 -2.47 22.35
CA THR A 3 -3.01 -3.84 22.34
C THR A 3 -1.52 -3.79 21.94
N PRO A 4 -0.60 -4.49 22.62
CA PRO A 4 0.80 -4.52 22.22
C PRO A 4 0.86 -5.02 20.78
N SER A 5 1.36 -4.19 19.85
CA SER A 5 1.49 -4.57 18.47
C SER A 5 2.53 -5.68 18.36
N VAL A 6 2.12 -6.82 17.83
CA VAL A 6 3.05 -7.88 17.44
C VAL A 6 4.08 -7.26 16.47
N PRO A 7 5.39 -7.43 16.68
CA PRO A 7 6.37 -6.84 15.77
C PRO A 7 6.19 -7.39 14.36
N ALA A 8 6.09 -6.49 13.39
CA ALA A 8 5.94 -6.83 11.98
C ALA A 8 7.11 -7.69 11.49
N ARG A 9 6.81 -8.78 10.80
CA ARG A 9 7.80 -9.75 10.32
C ARG A 9 7.53 -10.14 8.87
N ALA A 10 8.60 -10.27 8.09
CA ALA A 10 8.50 -10.73 6.70
C ALA A 10 7.92 -12.15 6.60
N VAL A 11 7.28 -12.44 5.47
CA VAL A 11 6.82 -13.79 5.12
C VAL A 11 8.04 -14.73 5.05
N PRO A 12 8.03 -15.89 5.74
CA PRO A 12 9.13 -16.84 5.67
C PRO A 12 9.23 -17.44 4.27
N ARG A 13 10.48 -17.65 3.80
CA ARG A 13 10.77 -18.11 2.46
C ARG A 13 11.35 -19.52 2.47
N ALA A 14 10.93 -20.32 1.48
CA ALA A 14 11.55 -21.59 1.15
C ALA A 14 12.86 -21.39 0.33
N ALA A 15 13.58 -22.45 0.06
CA ALA A 15 14.85 -22.41 -0.67
C ALA A 15 14.70 -21.89 -2.11
N ASP A 16 13.51 -22.01 -2.70
CA ASP A 16 13.16 -21.49 -4.04
C ASP A 16 12.80 -20.01 -4.03
N GLY A 17 12.89 -19.32 -2.88
CA GLY A 17 12.55 -17.92 -2.69
C GLY A 17 11.05 -17.63 -2.54
N GLY A 18 10.19 -18.62 -2.75
CA GLY A 18 8.73 -18.49 -2.56
C GLY A 18 8.32 -18.59 -1.10
N PRO A 19 7.06 -18.26 -0.75
CA PRO A 19 6.50 -18.56 0.56
C PRO A 19 6.51 -20.06 0.83
N ILE A 20 6.63 -20.44 2.10
CA ILE A 20 6.61 -21.86 2.49
C ILE A 20 5.25 -22.46 2.13
N ARG A 21 5.26 -23.54 1.33
CA ARG A 21 4.07 -24.32 1.01
C ARG A 21 3.87 -25.41 2.07
N VAL A 22 2.64 -25.64 2.44
CA VAL A 22 2.26 -26.70 3.40
C VAL A 22 0.98 -27.39 2.92
N ASP A 23 0.71 -28.56 3.44
CA ASP A 23 -0.60 -29.18 3.31
C ASP A 23 -1.58 -28.64 4.36
N SER A 24 -2.87 -28.69 4.06
CA SER A 24 -3.96 -28.32 4.96
C SER A 24 -5.17 -29.21 4.75
N ASP A 25 -6.06 -29.31 5.75
CA ASP A 25 -7.32 -30.07 5.57
C ASP A 25 -8.15 -29.53 4.40
N ALA A 26 -8.20 -28.20 4.25
CA ALA A 26 -8.93 -27.58 3.14
C ALA A 26 -8.35 -27.99 1.78
N HIS A 27 -7.02 -28.01 1.64
CA HIS A 27 -6.34 -28.42 0.40
C HIS A 27 -6.59 -29.91 0.10
N ASP A 28 -6.46 -30.77 1.10
CA ASP A 28 -6.69 -32.22 0.96
C ASP A 28 -8.15 -32.55 0.61
N ARG A 29 -9.09 -31.79 1.14
CA ARG A 29 -10.52 -31.92 0.76
C ARG A 29 -10.76 -31.51 -0.68
N LEU A 30 -10.10 -30.46 -1.18
CA LEU A 30 -10.15 -30.08 -2.60
C LEU A 30 -9.56 -31.17 -3.50
N ARG A 31 -8.41 -31.78 -3.15
CA ARG A 31 -7.80 -32.90 -3.86
C ARG A 31 -8.73 -34.11 -3.94
N ARG A 32 -9.55 -34.35 -2.90
CA ARG A 32 -10.58 -35.40 -2.86
C ARG A 32 -11.86 -35.05 -3.66
N GLY A 33 -11.87 -33.88 -4.32
CA GLY A 33 -12.98 -33.45 -5.17
C GLY A 33 -14.12 -32.74 -4.43
N ILE A 34 -14.00 -32.48 -3.12
CA ILE A 34 -15.03 -31.76 -2.35
C ILE A 34 -15.16 -30.35 -2.89
N HIS A 35 -16.40 -29.88 -3.05
CA HIS A 35 -16.64 -28.54 -3.58
C HIS A 35 -16.19 -27.46 -2.57
N PRO A 36 -15.60 -26.33 -3.04
CA PRO A 36 -15.15 -25.26 -2.14
C PRO A 36 -16.21 -24.77 -1.15
N ASP A 37 -17.45 -24.64 -1.58
CA ASP A 37 -18.58 -24.16 -0.76
C ASP A 37 -18.97 -25.16 0.36
N GLU A 38 -18.63 -26.45 0.21
CA GLU A 38 -18.79 -27.48 1.25
C GLU A 38 -17.61 -27.47 2.25
N ILE A 39 -16.50 -26.85 1.89
CA ILE A 39 -15.33 -26.73 2.75
C ILE A 39 -15.45 -25.49 3.64
N SER A 40 -15.76 -24.35 3.05
CA SER A 40 -15.89 -23.09 3.77
C SER A 40 -16.81 -22.11 3.05
N ALA A 41 -17.59 -21.36 3.83
CA ALA A 41 -18.35 -20.22 3.34
C ALA A 41 -17.49 -18.96 3.07
N ARG A 42 -16.23 -18.98 3.50
CA ARG A 42 -15.29 -17.86 3.34
C ARG A 42 -13.97 -18.36 2.80
N TRP A 43 -13.46 -17.67 1.80
CA TRP A 43 -12.15 -17.91 1.19
C TRP A 43 -11.30 -16.64 1.19
N PRO A 44 -9.95 -16.75 1.26
CA PRO A 44 -9.19 -17.99 1.47
C PRO A 44 -9.44 -18.59 2.86
N VAL A 45 -9.21 -19.90 3.02
CA VAL A 45 -9.36 -20.58 4.29
C VAL A 45 -8.09 -20.39 5.12
N VAL A 46 -8.24 -19.80 6.29
CA VAL A 46 -7.16 -19.61 7.26
C VAL A 46 -7.27 -20.69 8.32
N GLY A 47 -6.25 -21.53 8.44
CA GLY A 47 -6.16 -22.59 9.42
C GLY A 47 -5.67 -22.14 10.79
N ASP A 48 -5.57 -23.11 11.70
CA ASP A 48 -5.05 -22.87 13.05
C ASP A 48 -3.59 -22.45 13.04
N PRO A 49 -3.15 -21.67 14.04
CA PRO A 49 -1.75 -21.23 14.13
C PRO A 49 -0.80 -22.42 14.33
N ILE A 50 0.32 -22.37 13.66
CA ILE A 50 1.41 -23.36 13.73
C ILE A 50 2.67 -22.61 14.14
N GLU A 51 3.40 -23.16 15.12
CA GLU A 51 4.73 -22.66 15.45
C GLU A 51 5.74 -23.14 14.38
N TRP A 52 6.43 -22.18 13.78
CA TRP A 52 7.46 -22.40 12.78
C TRP A 52 8.64 -21.48 13.03
N ASP A 53 9.80 -22.06 13.32
CA ASP A 53 11.05 -21.31 13.59
C ASP A 53 10.85 -20.18 14.64
N GLY A 54 10.19 -20.53 15.77
CA GLY A 54 9.91 -19.61 16.86
C GLY A 54 8.87 -18.50 16.52
N ARG A 55 8.08 -18.69 15.45
CA ARG A 55 7.05 -17.75 14.98
C ARG A 55 5.70 -18.44 14.89
N MET A 56 4.64 -17.72 15.25
CA MET A 56 3.28 -18.18 14.99
C MET A 56 2.85 -17.79 13.57
N LEU A 57 2.63 -18.80 12.73
CA LEU A 57 2.19 -18.66 11.34
C LEU A 57 0.88 -19.42 11.16
N ARG A 58 0.17 -19.15 10.07
CA ARG A 58 -1.08 -19.85 9.75
C ARG A 58 -1.06 -20.39 8.32
N PRO A 59 -1.50 -21.64 8.10
CA PRO A 59 -1.74 -22.14 6.75
C PRO A 59 -2.92 -21.37 6.13
N VAL A 60 -2.73 -20.86 4.93
CA VAL A 60 -3.76 -20.12 4.17
C VAL A 60 -3.96 -20.83 2.85
N THR A 61 -5.13 -21.41 2.66
CA THR A 61 -5.50 -22.14 1.45
C THR A 61 -6.31 -21.25 0.52
N PHE A 62 -5.81 -21.10 -0.69
CA PHE A 62 -6.46 -20.40 -1.80
C PHE A 62 -7.04 -21.43 -2.77
N VAL A 63 -8.16 -21.08 -3.41
CA VAL A 63 -8.75 -21.86 -4.49
C VAL A 63 -9.17 -20.96 -5.63
N ALA A 64 -8.86 -21.35 -6.86
CA ALA A 64 -9.26 -20.66 -8.07
C ALA A 64 -9.90 -21.63 -9.06
N GLU A 65 -10.78 -21.12 -9.90
CA GLU A 65 -11.34 -21.84 -11.05
C GLU A 65 -10.79 -21.28 -12.34
N ALA A 66 -10.44 -22.15 -13.27
CA ALA A 66 -9.96 -21.77 -14.59
C ALA A 66 -10.48 -22.73 -15.66
N PRO A 67 -10.54 -22.30 -16.93
CA PRO A 67 -10.89 -23.19 -18.04
C PRO A 67 -9.95 -24.39 -18.13
N PRO A 68 -10.40 -25.53 -18.70
CA PRO A 68 -9.55 -26.70 -18.90
C PRO A 68 -8.26 -26.35 -19.64
N GLY A 69 -7.13 -26.90 -19.18
CA GLY A 69 -5.82 -26.69 -19.80
C GLY A 69 -5.15 -25.36 -19.43
N HIS A 70 -5.76 -24.54 -18.57
CA HIS A 70 -5.08 -23.34 -18.06
C HIS A 70 -4.26 -23.69 -16.81
N GLU A 71 -3.12 -23.02 -16.69
CA GLU A 71 -2.36 -22.91 -15.45
C GLU A 71 -2.86 -21.67 -14.68
N VAL A 72 -2.76 -21.70 -13.36
CA VAL A 72 -3.16 -20.58 -12.50
C VAL A 72 -2.02 -20.21 -11.59
N MET A 73 -1.71 -18.93 -11.58
CA MET A 73 -0.77 -18.31 -10.64
C MET A 73 -1.54 -17.44 -9.64
N ILE A 74 -1.19 -17.54 -8.36
CA ILE A 74 -1.60 -16.53 -7.39
C ILE A 74 -0.58 -15.39 -7.35
N HIS A 75 -1.04 -14.16 -7.43
CA HIS A 75 -0.25 -12.97 -7.19
C HIS A 75 -0.66 -12.35 -5.85
N LEU A 76 0.18 -12.52 -4.81
CA LEU A 76 0.10 -11.76 -3.56
C LEU A 76 1.08 -10.60 -3.64
N ASN A 77 0.56 -9.37 -3.52
CA ASN A 77 1.35 -8.15 -3.68
C ASN A 77 2.57 -8.12 -2.72
N GLY A 78 3.76 -7.85 -3.28
CA GLY A 78 5.02 -7.89 -2.55
C GLY A 78 5.52 -9.31 -2.26
N VAL A 79 4.65 -10.20 -1.85
CA VAL A 79 5.01 -11.58 -1.43
C VAL A 79 5.50 -12.39 -2.63
N THR A 80 4.72 -12.45 -3.70
CA THR A 80 5.11 -13.18 -4.93
C THR A 80 5.99 -12.35 -5.86
N ASP A 81 5.99 -11.03 -5.73
CA ASP A 81 6.90 -10.16 -6.47
C ASP A 81 8.38 -10.44 -6.19
N ALA A 82 8.68 -10.92 -5.00
CA ALA A 82 10.05 -11.24 -4.58
C ALA A 82 10.72 -12.36 -5.41
N HIS A 83 9.91 -13.23 -6.03
CA HIS A 83 10.41 -14.35 -6.88
C HIS A 83 9.83 -14.32 -8.29
N ARG A 84 9.45 -13.14 -8.81
CA ARG A 84 8.81 -12.99 -10.13
C ARG A 84 9.66 -13.52 -11.31
N GLU A 85 10.96 -13.68 -11.13
CA GLU A 85 11.88 -14.21 -12.14
C GLU A 85 11.70 -15.73 -12.37
N ASP A 86 11.19 -16.44 -11.35
CA ASP A 86 10.66 -17.80 -11.44
C ASP A 86 9.31 -17.84 -10.69
N ILE A 87 8.22 -17.90 -11.45
CA ILE A 87 6.86 -17.92 -10.87
C ILE A 87 6.43 -19.29 -10.35
N ALA A 88 7.26 -20.32 -10.46
CA ALA A 88 6.91 -21.68 -10.01
C ALA A 88 6.39 -21.73 -8.55
N PRO A 89 6.96 -20.98 -7.58
CA PRO A 89 6.43 -20.96 -6.22
C PRO A 89 5.01 -20.39 -6.10
N ALA A 90 4.52 -19.66 -7.10
CA ALA A 90 3.19 -19.08 -7.13
C ALA A 90 2.19 -19.84 -8.02
N LEU A 91 2.64 -20.85 -8.78
CA LEU A 91 1.74 -21.70 -9.57
C LEU A 91 0.92 -22.62 -8.65
N MET A 92 -0.39 -22.64 -8.87
CA MET A 92 -1.34 -23.41 -8.08
C MET A 92 -1.45 -24.84 -8.62
N GLU A 93 -1.65 -25.80 -7.70
CA GLU A 93 -1.87 -27.22 -8.03
C GLU A 93 -3.24 -27.42 -8.66
N HIS A 94 -3.33 -28.15 -9.77
CA HIS A 94 -4.61 -28.57 -10.33
C HIS A 94 -5.22 -29.70 -9.48
N VAL A 95 -6.36 -29.46 -8.85
CA VAL A 95 -7.05 -30.38 -7.92
C VAL A 95 -8.32 -31.01 -8.52
N GLY A 96 -8.44 -30.98 -9.84
CA GLY A 96 -9.57 -31.56 -10.58
C GLY A 96 -10.74 -30.58 -10.81
N ALA A 97 -11.63 -30.93 -11.75
CA ALA A 97 -12.84 -30.17 -12.12
C ALA A 97 -12.57 -28.68 -12.46
N GLY A 98 -11.43 -28.37 -13.10
CA GLY A 98 -11.05 -26.99 -13.44
C GLY A 98 -10.63 -26.14 -12.25
N ARG A 99 -10.41 -26.76 -11.08
CA ARG A 99 -10.01 -26.08 -9.85
C ARG A 99 -8.52 -26.20 -9.60
N HIS A 100 -7.95 -25.13 -9.05
CA HIS A 100 -6.55 -25.03 -8.67
C HIS A 100 -6.47 -24.57 -7.21
N ALA A 101 -5.56 -25.15 -6.45
CA ALA A 101 -5.37 -24.82 -5.03
C ALA A 101 -3.90 -24.59 -4.68
N LEU A 102 -3.68 -23.81 -3.64
CA LEU A 102 -2.37 -23.55 -3.07
C LEU A 102 -2.52 -23.21 -1.61
N THR A 103 -1.64 -23.75 -0.76
CA THR A 103 -1.59 -23.38 0.66
C THR A 103 -0.21 -22.83 0.99
N TYR A 104 -0.18 -21.61 1.53
CA TYR A 104 1.01 -20.98 2.08
C TYR A 104 0.95 -20.90 3.61
N LEU A 105 2.11 -20.95 4.23
CA LEU A 105 2.29 -20.64 5.65
C LEU A 105 2.63 -19.16 5.79
N LEU A 106 1.70 -18.36 6.33
CA LEU A 106 1.77 -16.90 6.33
C LEU A 106 1.71 -16.31 7.75
N PRO A 107 2.33 -15.13 8.00
CA PRO A 107 2.22 -14.41 9.26
C PRO A 107 0.77 -14.07 9.63
N ALA A 108 0.43 -14.20 10.90
CA ALA A 108 -0.94 -13.95 11.39
C ALA A 108 -1.35 -12.46 11.31
N GLU A 109 -0.39 -11.56 11.19
CA GLU A 109 -0.56 -10.11 11.05
C GLU A 109 -0.53 -9.60 9.60
N LEU A 110 -0.40 -10.50 8.60
CA LEU A 110 -0.31 -10.10 7.19
C LEU A 110 -1.61 -9.47 6.68
N ARG A 111 -1.47 -8.34 5.99
CA ARG A 111 -2.55 -7.73 5.20
C ARG A 111 -2.04 -7.37 3.81
N VAL A 112 -2.65 -7.97 2.78
CA VAL A 112 -2.14 -7.86 1.40
C VAL A 112 -3.25 -8.05 0.38
N SER A 113 -3.19 -7.34 -0.75
CA SER A 113 -4.06 -7.64 -1.88
C SER A 113 -3.54 -8.82 -2.69
N TYR A 114 -4.48 -9.57 -3.30
CA TYR A 114 -4.13 -10.68 -4.18
C TYR A 114 -5.08 -10.81 -5.37
N ARG A 115 -4.61 -11.53 -6.40
CA ARG A 115 -5.36 -11.84 -7.62
C ARG A 115 -4.93 -13.21 -8.15
N PHE A 116 -5.79 -13.84 -8.93
CA PHE A 116 -5.46 -15.03 -9.69
C PHE A 116 -5.23 -14.68 -11.16
N ALA A 117 -4.10 -15.09 -11.73
CA ALA A 117 -3.81 -14.99 -13.15
C ALA A 117 -3.91 -16.38 -13.77
N ALA A 118 -4.80 -16.56 -14.74
CA ALA A 118 -5.00 -17.82 -15.44
C ALA A 118 -4.68 -17.65 -16.94
N ASP A 119 -3.90 -18.58 -17.50
CA ASP A 119 -3.55 -18.58 -18.92
C ASP A 119 -3.25 -20.03 -19.37
N PRO A 120 -3.51 -20.40 -20.64
CA PRO A 120 -3.10 -21.70 -21.16
C PRO A 120 -1.60 -21.95 -21.09
N VAL A 121 -0.79 -20.88 -21.05
CA VAL A 121 0.68 -20.96 -21.02
C VAL A 121 1.21 -19.92 -20.04
N LEU A 122 1.67 -20.37 -18.87
CA LEU A 122 2.37 -19.56 -17.87
C LEU A 122 3.80 -20.11 -17.66
N PRO A 123 4.77 -19.78 -18.55
CA PRO A 123 6.13 -20.26 -18.38
C PRO A 123 6.74 -19.73 -17.09
N ARG A 124 7.58 -20.52 -16.44
CA ARG A 124 8.19 -20.20 -15.14
C ARG A 124 8.87 -18.84 -15.12
N ASP A 125 9.49 -18.44 -16.22
CA ASP A 125 10.19 -17.17 -16.38
C ASP A 125 9.30 -16.03 -16.91
N ALA A 126 7.97 -16.22 -16.94
CA ALA A 126 7.03 -15.24 -17.48
C ALA A 126 7.13 -13.86 -16.83
N GLY A 127 7.54 -13.79 -15.56
CA GLY A 127 7.70 -12.53 -14.82
C GLY A 127 9.11 -11.92 -14.88
N ARG A 128 10.07 -12.53 -15.59
CA ARG A 128 11.47 -12.06 -15.64
C ARG A 128 11.59 -10.69 -16.30
N THR A 129 10.82 -10.46 -17.36
CA THR A 129 10.80 -9.15 -18.04
C THR A 129 9.68 -8.27 -17.48
N ARG A 130 9.85 -6.94 -17.64
CA ARG A 130 8.79 -5.99 -17.28
C ARG A 130 7.50 -6.24 -18.06
N GLU A 131 7.61 -6.53 -19.35
CA GLU A 131 6.47 -6.80 -20.23
C GLU A 131 5.72 -8.06 -19.79
N GLY A 132 6.43 -9.16 -19.54
CA GLY A 132 5.85 -10.41 -19.06
C GLY A 132 5.15 -10.23 -17.70
N TRP A 133 5.76 -9.47 -16.80
CA TRP A 133 5.15 -9.16 -15.49
C TRP A 133 3.87 -8.32 -15.63
N LEU A 134 3.88 -7.30 -16.50
CA LEU A 134 2.67 -6.52 -16.80
C LEU A 134 1.57 -7.37 -17.47
N ARG A 135 1.96 -8.34 -18.32
CA ARG A 135 1.00 -9.31 -18.87
C ARG A 135 0.32 -10.14 -17.76
N ILE A 136 1.09 -10.68 -16.81
CA ILE A 136 0.56 -11.41 -15.66
C ILE A 136 -0.42 -10.51 -14.87
N HIS A 137 -0.05 -9.27 -14.62
CA HIS A 137 -0.94 -8.31 -13.97
C HIS A 137 -2.24 -8.06 -14.75
N GLY A 138 -2.17 -8.00 -16.08
CA GLY A 138 -3.33 -7.85 -16.96
C GLY A 138 -4.28 -9.05 -16.92
N LEU A 139 -3.76 -10.26 -16.75
CA LEU A 139 -4.55 -11.50 -16.58
C LEU A 139 -5.22 -11.59 -15.21
N GLY A 140 -4.66 -10.92 -14.21
CA GLY A 140 -5.10 -11.04 -12.82
C GLY A 140 -6.58 -10.68 -12.60
N ARG A 141 -7.31 -11.51 -11.86
CA ARG A 141 -8.71 -11.32 -11.45
C ARG A 141 -8.83 -11.48 -9.94
N ALA A 142 -9.75 -10.73 -9.36
CA ALA A 142 -10.11 -10.90 -7.95
C ALA A 142 -10.72 -12.29 -7.71
N ASP A 143 -10.54 -12.80 -6.51
CA ASP A 143 -11.17 -14.03 -6.04
C ASP A 143 -12.68 -13.80 -5.87
N PRO A 144 -13.56 -14.50 -6.62
CA PRO A 144 -14.99 -14.31 -6.51
C PRO A 144 -15.57 -14.83 -5.17
N ARG A 145 -14.82 -15.63 -4.42
CA ARG A 145 -15.20 -16.16 -3.11
C ARG A 145 -14.77 -15.27 -1.94
N ASN A 146 -14.00 -14.20 -2.21
CA ASN A 146 -13.60 -13.25 -1.20
C ASN A 146 -14.36 -11.93 -1.38
N SER A 147 -15.21 -11.60 -0.42
CA SER A 147 -15.98 -10.35 -0.43
C SER A 147 -15.14 -9.11 -0.10
N GLU A 148 -14.00 -9.25 0.58
CA GLU A 148 -13.12 -8.13 0.85
C GLU A 148 -12.28 -7.80 -0.39
N THR A 149 -12.58 -6.66 -1.01
CA THR A 149 -11.92 -6.23 -2.24
C THR A 149 -11.53 -4.75 -2.18
N LEU A 150 -10.55 -4.37 -3.00
CA LEU A 150 -10.22 -2.97 -3.27
C LEU A 150 -9.91 -2.75 -4.75
N LEU A 151 -10.02 -1.51 -5.21
CA LEU A 151 -9.52 -1.12 -6.52
C LEU A 151 -8.04 -0.77 -6.43
N ASN A 152 -7.25 -1.30 -7.35
CA ASN A 152 -5.85 -0.88 -7.46
C ASN A 152 -5.77 0.48 -8.21
N PRO A 153 -4.61 1.14 -8.22
CA PRO A 153 -4.42 2.43 -8.92
C PRO A 153 -4.84 2.43 -10.40
N LEU A 154 -4.78 1.27 -11.06
CA LEU A 154 -5.19 1.12 -12.47
C LEU A 154 -6.70 0.82 -12.63
N GLY A 155 -7.47 0.84 -11.54
CA GLY A 155 -8.91 0.59 -11.56
C GLY A 155 -9.29 -0.90 -11.60
N ALA A 156 -8.33 -1.82 -11.57
CA ALA A 156 -8.64 -3.24 -11.50
C ALA A 156 -8.93 -3.66 -10.05
N ARG A 157 -9.92 -4.56 -9.89
CA ARG A 157 -10.29 -5.09 -8.58
C ARG A 157 -9.31 -6.17 -8.13
N SER A 158 -8.88 -6.08 -6.88
CA SER A 158 -8.10 -7.09 -6.17
C SER A 158 -8.86 -7.56 -4.94
N SER A 159 -8.71 -8.83 -4.55
CA SER A 159 -9.16 -9.31 -3.26
C SER A 159 -8.16 -8.97 -2.17
N VAL A 160 -8.59 -8.86 -0.93
CA VAL A 160 -7.72 -8.57 0.22
C VAL A 160 -7.67 -9.80 1.12
N LEU A 161 -6.48 -10.28 1.41
CA LEU A 161 -6.23 -11.19 2.51
C LEU A 161 -5.98 -10.36 3.76
N THR A 162 -6.89 -10.46 4.72
CA THR A 162 -6.75 -9.88 6.05
C THR A 162 -6.62 -11.01 7.06
N MET A 163 -5.40 -11.23 7.54
CA MET A 163 -5.13 -12.26 8.54
C MET A 163 -5.74 -11.89 9.91
N PRO A 164 -5.99 -12.87 10.79
CA PRO A 164 -6.72 -12.62 12.05
C PRO A 164 -6.10 -11.56 12.96
N GLU A 165 -4.78 -11.42 12.96
CA GLU A 165 -4.04 -10.48 13.79
C GLU A 165 -3.56 -9.24 13.00
N ALA A 166 -3.98 -9.12 11.73
CA ALA A 166 -3.65 -7.97 10.90
C ALA A 166 -4.24 -6.69 11.49
N PRO A 167 -3.50 -5.57 11.45
CA PRO A 167 -4.02 -4.28 11.87
C PRO A 167 -5.33 -3.94 11.16
N ARG A 168 -6.29 -3.42 11.94
CA ARG A 168 -7.61 -2.99 11.48
C ARG A 168 -7.86 -1.58 11.96
N HIS A 169 -8.69 -0.84 11.23
CA HIS A 169 -9.12 0.49 11.67
C HIS A 169 -10.63 0.65 11.48
N PRO A 170 -11.36 1.07 12.52
CA PRO A 170 -12.83 1.16 12.49
C PRO A 170 -13.38 2.02 11.34
N ALA A 171 -12.67 3.06 10.93
CA ALA A 171 -13.05 3.92 9.82
C ALA A 171 -13.25 3.17 8.50
N TRP A 172 -12.55 2.05 8.29
CA TRP A 172 -12.67 1.21 7.10
C TRP A 172 -13.59 -0.01 7.28
N GLU A 173 -13.91 -0.36 8.51
CA GLU A 173 -14.80 -1.50 8.84
C GLU A 173 -16.23 -1.06 9.05
N SER A 174 -16.42 0.14 9.56
CA SER A 174 -17.72 0.75 9.83
C SER A 174 -17.70 2.20 9.36
N PRO A 175 -17.67 2.43 8.03
CA PRO A 175 -17.66 3.78 7.49
C PRO A 175 -18.84 4.57 8.04
N GLY A 176 -18.65 5.88 8.21
CA GLY A 176 -19.64 6.77 8.82
C GLY A 176 -21.00 6.74 8.13
N ALA A 177 -22.03 7.18 8.80
CA ALA A 177 -23.42 7.14 8.33
C ALA A 177 -23.73 8.10 7.15
N GLY A 178 -22.74 8.66 6.50
CA GLY A 178 -22.85 9.54 5.34
C GLY A 178 -21.49 10.04 4.89
N ASP A 179 -21.45 10.55 3.67
CA ASP A 179 -20.24 11.20 3.16
C ASP A 179 -20.15 12.64 3.68
N LEU A 180 -18.94 13.10 3.95
CA LEU A 180 -18.68 14.51 4.26
C LEU A 180 -18.95 15.37 3.01
N PRO A 181 -19.35 16.64 3.17
CA PRO A 181 -19.51 17.56 2.04
C PRO A 181 -18.20 17.68 1.24
N ILE A 182 -18.33 17.81 -0.06
CA ILE A 182 -17.23 17.88 -1.00
C ILE A 182 -17.30 19.16 -1.82
N THR A 183 -16.17 19.83 -2.00
CA THR A 183 -16.00 20.96 -2.91
C THR A 183 -14.88 20.66 -3.90
N THR A 184 -15.12 20.96 -5.18
CA THR A 184 -14.10 20.89 -6.22
C THR A 184 -13.41 22.23 -6.34
N VAL A 185 -12.09 22.27 -6.25
CA VAL A 185 -11.26 23.47 -6.36
C VAL A 185 -10.50 23.42 -7.69
N PRO A 186 -10.85 24.31 -8.65
CA PRO A 186 -10.15 24.38 -9.93
C PRO A 186 -8.68 24.78 -9.75
N LEU A 187 -7.80 24.14 -10.51
CA LEU A 187 -6.37 24.46 -10.56
C LEU A 187 -5.98 24.82 -12.00
N PRO A 188 -5.21 25.92 -12.21
CA PRO A 188 -4.94 26.43 -13.55
C PRO A 188 -4.22 25.47 -14.49
N SER A 189 -3.25 24.71 -13.97
CA SER A 189 -2.36 23.88 -14.80
C SER A 189 -2.66 22.38 -14.72
N ARG A 190 -3.61 21.94 -13.86
CA ARG A 190 -3.83 20.53 -13.55
C ARG A 190 -5.30 20.18 -13.31
N HIS A 191 -5.55 18.89 -13.07
CA HIS A 191 -6.86 18.42 -12.63
C HIS A 191 -7.28 19.14 -11.33
N PRO A 192 -8.57 19.44 -11.15
CA PRO A 192 -9.05 20.10 -9.95
C PRO A 192 -8.79 19.24 -8.71
N ALA A 193 -8.48 19.89 -7.60
CA ALA A 193 -8.41 19.23 -6.31
C ALA A 193 -9.82 19.04 -5.72
N THR A 194 -9.98 18.00 -4.90
CA THR A 194 -11.21 17.73 -4.15
C THR A 194 -11.00 18.07 -2.68
N VAL A 195 -11.83 18.92 -2.10
CA VAL A 195 -11.82 19.21 -0.66
C VAL A 195 -12.98 18.47 -0.01
N VAL A 196 -12.65 17.56 0.93
CA VAL A 196 -13.60 16.86 1.79
C VAL A 196 -13.69 17.64 3.10
N HIS A 197 -14.87 18.19 3.41
CA HIS A 197 -15.08 19.08 4.56
C HIS A 197 -15.24 18.33 5.88
N GLY A 198 -14.12 18.07 6.54
CA GLY A 198 -14.03 17.56 7.90
C GLY A 198 -13.76 18.68 8.91
N ASP A 199 -13.09 18.35 10.02
CA ASP A 199 -12.69 19.31 11.06
C ASP A 199 -11.69 20.34 10.48
N PRO A 200 -12.05 21.63 10.39
CA PRO A 200 -11.20 22.66 9.81
C PRO A 200 -10.00 23.05 10.71
N SER A 201 -9.97 22.58 11.96
CA SER A 201 -8.81 22.82 12.84
C SER A 201 -7.56 22.07 12.37
N ARG A 202 -7.71 21.10 11.49
CA ARG A 202 -6.63 20.28 10.93
C ARG A 202 -6.83 20.10 9.43
N VAL A 203 -5.75 20.17 8.68
CA VAL A 203 -5.77 19.96 7.23
C VAL A 203 -4.92 18.75 6.87
N LEU A 204 -5.49 17.81 6.13
CA LEU A 204 -4.77 16.71 5.51
C LEU A 204 -4.68 16.95 4.00
N VAL A 205 -3.47 17.03 3.48
CA VAL A 205 -3.22 17.02 2.04
C VAL A 205 -2.81 15.62 1.63
N LEU A 206 -3.58 14.99 0.78
CA LEU A 206 -3.40 13.59 0.41
C LEU A 206 -3.08 13.48 -1.08
N PHE A 207 -1.82 13.14 -1.41
CA PHE A 207 -1.38 12.91 -2.77
C PHE A 207 -2.04 11.65 -3.36
N ASP A 208 -2.10 11.58 -4.69
CA ASP A 208 -2.81 10.53 -5.41
C ASP A 208 -4.32 10.51 -5.07
N GLY A 209 -4.92 11.68 -4.97
CA GLY A 209 -6.28 11.91 -4.47
C GLY A 209 -7.34 11.08 -5.18
N GLU A 210 -7.24 10.91 -6.51
CA GLU A 210 -8.14 10.10 -7.32
C GLU A 210 -8.10 8.60 -6.95
N TRP A 211 -7.01 8.11 -6.38
CA TRP A 211 -6.92 6.73 -5.89
C TRP A 211 -7.64 6.59 -4.55
N TRP A 212 -7.47 7.57 -3.68
CA TRP A 212 -8.16 7.63 -2.40
C TRP A 212 -9.67 7.82 -2.53
N GLU A 213 -10.11 8.60 -3.51
CA GLU A 213 -11.54 8.72 -3.85
C GLU A 213 -12.14 7.37 -4.24
N ARG A 214 -11.45 6.62 -5.12
CA ARG A 214 -11.87 5.26 -5.53
C ARG A 214 -11.91 4.26 -4.38
N LEU A 215 -11.11 4.46 -3.35
CA LEU A 215 -11.12 3.65 -2.14
C LEU A 215 -12.24 4.03 -1.17
N GLY A 216 -12.92 5.16 -1.38
CA GLY A 216 -13.99 5.64 -0.50
C GLY A 216 -13.47 6.37 0.74
N VAL A 217 -12.35 7.10 0.62
CA VAL A 217 -11.72 7.80 1.76
C VAL A 217 -12.66 8.81 2.42
N ALA A 218 -13.57 9.45 1.67
CA ALA A 218 -14.53 10.41 2.23
C ALA A 218 -15.44 9.77 3.30
N SER A 219 -15.96 8.58 3.03
CA SER A 219 -16.74 7.80 4.02
C SER A 219 -15.90 7.38 5.23
N ALA A 220 -14.64 7.00 5.01
CA ALA A 220 -13.74 6.66 6.11
C ALA A 220 -13.43 7.89 7.00
N LEU A 221 -13.21 9.06 6.39
CA LEU A 221 -13.01 10.32 7.12
C LEU A 221 -14.25 10.74 7.91
N ALA A 222 -15.45 10.43 7.44
CA ALA A 222 -16.69 10.75 8.15
C ALA A 222 -16.85 9.99 9.49
N TYR A 223 -16.14 8.89 9.67
CA TYR A 223 -16.28 8.02 10.84
C TYR A 223 -16.09 8.74 12.17
N ARG A 224 -15.18 9.72 12.27
CA ARG A 224 -14.90 10.48 13.50
C ARG A 224 -14.82 11.99 13.30
N GLY A 225 -15.45 12.52 12.24
CA GLY A 225 -15.25 13.92 11.87
C GLY A 225 -13.78 14.20 11.60
N GLY A 226 -13.18 13.40 10.69
CA GLY A 226 -11.78 13.49 10.31
C GLY A 226 -11.36 14.90 9.86
N PRO A 227 -10.07 15.16 9.62
CA PRO A 227 -9.57 16.47 9.23
C PRO A 227 -10.20 16.94 7.92
N LEU A 228 -10.29 18.24 7.71
CA LEU A 228 -10.51 18.80 6.38
C LEU A 228 -9.44 18.23 5.46
N THR A 229 -9.86 17.54 4.40
CA THR A 229 -8.92 16.79 3.56
C THR A 229 -8.90 17.31 2.14
N VAL A 230 -7.72 17.62 1.63
CA VAL A 230 -7.44 18.04 0.26
C VAL A 230 -6.90 16.85 -0.51
N LEU A 231 -7.71 16.28 -1.41
CA LEU A 231 -7.31 15.22 -2.30
C LEU A 231 -6.65 15.83 -3.54
N VAL A 232 -5.35 15.63 -3.67
CA VAL A 232 -4.53 16.20 -4.74
C VAL A 232 -4.39 15.17 -5.86
N PRO A 233 -5.01 15.39 -7.03
CA PRO A 233 -4.91 14.45 -8.12
C PRO A 233 -3.52 14.47 -8.75
N SER A 234 -3.04 13.30 -9.09
CA SER A 234 -1.74 13.10 -9.77
C SER A 234 -1.88 12.93 -11.29
N GLY A 235 -3.11 12.67 -11.76
CA GLY A 235 -3.42 12.44 -13.17
C GLY A 235 -2.98 11.05 -13.66
N SER A 236 -2.52 10.97 -14.90
CA SER A 236 -1.98 9.74 -15.46
C SER A 236 -0.69 9.30 -14.76
N LEU A 237 -0.31 8.02 -14.89
CA LEU A 237 0.96 7.53 -14.35
C LEU A 237 2.19 8.32 -14.87
N ALA A 238 2.13 8.83 -16.09
CA ALA A 238 3.18 9.66 -16.68
C ALA A 238 3.23 11.05 -16.03
N GLU A 239 2.09 11.71 -15.83
CA GLU A 239 2.00 13.00 -15.14
C GLU A 239 2.43 12.87 -13.69
N ARG A 240 2.00 11.82 -13.02
CA ARG A 240 2.41 11.46 -11.66
C ARG A 240 3.93 11.33 -11.54
N ALA A 241 4.55 10.54 -12.43
CA ALA A 241 5.99 10.34 -12.43
C ALA A 241 6.78 11.61 -12.81
N ALA A 242 6.19 12.50 -13.58
CA ALA A 242 6.80 13.76 -13.97
C ALA A 242 6.66 14.87 -12.91
N LEU A 243 5.77 14.72 -11.93
CA LEU A 243 5.52 15.73 -10.90
C LEU A 243 6.05 15.33 -9.54
N LEU A 244 5.54 14.24 -8.97
CA LEU A 244 5.69 13.95 -7.54
C LEU A 244 7.13 13.77 -7.05
N PRO A 245 8.04 13.09 -7.79
CA PRO A 245 9.41 12.91 -7.34
C PRO A 245 10.34 14.07 -7.68
N HIS A 246 9.84 15.14 -8.32
CA HIS A 246 10.62 16.25 -8.85
C HIS A 246 10.36 17.55 -8.06
N PRO A 247 11.19 17.89 -7.07
CA PRO A 247 10.97 19.07 -6.22
C PRO A 247 10.89 20.38 -7.01
N GLU A 248 11.63 20.51 -8.11
CA GLU A 248 11.63 21.69 -8.99
C GLU A 248 10.29 21.90 -9.73
N ARG A 249 9.41 20.90 -9.75
CA ARG A 249 8.05 20.96 -10.33
C ARG A 249 6.98 20.91 -9.25
N LEU A 250 7.15 20.02 -8.28
CA LEU A 250 6.21 19.81 -7.20
C LEU A 250 6.05 21.04 -6.32
N LEU A 251 7.17 21.61 -5.86
CA LEU A 251 7.10 22.68 -4.86
C LEU A 251 6.53 24.00 -5.40
N PRO A 252 6.86 24.46 -6.63
CA PRO A 252 6.14 25.59 -7.23
C PRO A 252 4.64 25.30 -7.42
N TYR A 253 4.27 24.13 -7.92
CA TYR A 253 2.87 23.75 -8.05
C TYR A 253 2.11 23.83 -6.72
N LEU A 254 2.68 23.31 -5.64
CA LEU A 254 2.05 23.40 -4.31
C LEU A 254 1.95 24.86 -3.83
N ALA A 255 3.02 25.63 -3.93
CA ALA A 255 3.09 26.97 -3.37
C ALA A 255 2.31 28.03 -4.18
N GLU A 256 2.32 27.92 -5.49
CA GLU A 256 1.82 28.96 -6.39
C GLU A 256 0.42 28.66 -6.93
N GLU A 257 -0.01 27.40 -6.92
CA GLU A 257 -1.33 27.00 -7.44
C GLU A 257 -2.20 26.34 -6.37
N LEU A 258 -1.76 25.20 -5.79
CA LEU A 258 -2.61 24.40 -4.90
C LEU A 258 -2.97 25.16 -3.62
N VAL A 259 -1.94 25.61 -2.88
CA VAL A 259 -2.14 26.23 -1.56
C VAL A 259 -2.95 27.52 -1.68
N PRO A 260 -2.69 28.45 -2.61
CA PRO A 260 -3.53 29.66 -2.77
C PRO A 260 -4.98 29.35 -3.11
N ALA A 261 -5.23 28.44 -4.07
CA ALA A 261 -6.57 28.10 -4.48
C ALA A 261 -7.38 27.40 -3.37
N VAL A 262 -6.73 26.47 -2.65
CA VAL A 262 -7.38 25.78 -1.52
C VAL A 262 -7.56 26.76 -0.35
N ALA A 263 -6.60 27.59 -0.02
CA ALA A 263 -6.71 28.58 1.06
C ALA A 263 -7.87 29.54 0.85
N GLU A 264 -8.12 29.97 -0.40
CA GLU A 264 -9.30 30.76 -0.76
C GLU A 264 -10.60 29.98 -0.51
N ALA A 265 -10.62 28.70 -0.89
CA ALA A 265 -11.81 27.85 -0.77
C ALA A 265 -12.16 27.48 0.68
N ILE A 266 -11.16 27.37 1.58
CA ILE A 266 -11.37 26.94 2.98
C ILE A 266 -11.21 28.10 4.00
N GLY A 267 -10.91 29.31 3.55
CA GLY A 267 -10.80 30.49 4.41
C GLY A 267 -9.43 30.67 5.08
N GLY A 268 -8.37 30.07 4.57
CA GLY A 268 -6.99 30.25 5.04
C GLY A 268 -6.14 29.00 4.99
N TRP A 269 -4.85 29.13 5.27
CA TRP A 269 -3.87 28.04 5.32
C TRP A 269 -2.94 28.22 6.52
N ASP A 270 -2.69 27.12 7.23
CA ASP A 270 -1.78 27.09 8.37
C ASP A 270 -0.91 25.83 8.31
N ALA A 271 0.37 26.04 8.03
CA ALA A 271 1.34 24.94 7.89
C ALA A 271 1.50 24.11 9.19
N ALA A 272 1.34 24.73 10.34
CA ALA A 272 1.48 24.02 11.62
C ALA A 272 0.34 23.01 11.88
N ARG A 273 -0.83 23.25 11.26
CA ARG A 273 -2.01 22.37 11.33
C ARG A 273 -2.18 21.49 10.09
N THR A 274 -1.22 21.60 9.15
CA THR A 274 -1.27 20.85 7.88
C THR A 274 -0.37 19.61 7.95
N VAL A 275 -0.97 18.48 7.67
CA VAL A 275 -0.32 17.19 7.46
C VAL A 275 -0.35 16.87 5.97
N VAL A 276 0.79 16.57 5.35
CA VAL A 276 0.84 16.03 4.00
C VAL A 276 1.07 14.53 4.04
N ALA A 277 0.36 13.77 3.23
CA ALA A 277 0.46 12.31 3.23
C ALA A 277 0.47 11.74 1.81
N GLY A 278 1.14 10.60 1.64
CA GLY A 278 1.16 9.90 0.36
C GLY A 278 1.92 8.59 0.38
N GLN A 279 1.84 7.86 -0.74
CA GLN A 279 2.42 6.52 -0.93
C GLN A 279 3.41 6.54 -2.10
N SER A 280 4.50 5.76 -1.99
CA SER A 280 5.46 5.63 -3.08
C SER A 280 6.02 7.00 -3.51
N PHE A 281 5.81 7.44 -4.75
CA PHE A 281 6.13 8.81 -5.18
C PHE A 281 5.33 9.88 -4.42
N GLY A 282 4.08 9.61 -4.04
CA GLY A 282 3.31 10.49 -3.17
C GLY A 282 3.92 10.60 -1.77
N GLY A 283 4.48 9.51 -1.24
CA GLY A 283 5.23 9.52 0.02
C GLY A 283 6.52 10.33 -0.09
N LEU A 284 7.25 10.21 -1.19
CA LEU A 284 8.41 11.07 -1.47
C LEU A 284 8.01 12.55 -1.58
N ALA A 285 6.89 12.84 -2.26
CA ALA A 285 6.34 14.20 -2.40
C ALA A 285 5.99 14.80 -1.02
N ALA A 286 5.37 14.02 -0.14
CA ALA A 286 5.07 14.44 1.23
C ALA A 286 6.36 14.78 2.01
N ALA A 287 7.37 13.93 1.91
CA ALA A 287 8.67 14.16 2.54
C ALA A 287 9.37 15.39 1.97
N LEU A 288 9.41 15.55 0.62
CA LEU A 288 9.98 16.73 -0.04
C LEU A 288 9.30 18.02 0.42
N THR A 289 7.97 18.00 0.55
CA THR A 289 7.21 19.18 0.98
C THR A 289 7.67 19.64 2.36
N VAL A 290 7.68 18.77 3.36
CA VAL A 290 8.03 19.14 4.73
C VAL A 290 9.52 19.44 4.88
N CYS A 291 10.40 18.72 4.18
CA CYS A 291 11.84 18.98 4.24
C CYS A 291 12.25 20.32 3.62
N LEU A 292 11.59 20.75 2.52
CA LEU A 292 12.04 21.86 1.69
C LEU A 292 11.11 23.08 1.74
N ARG A 293 9.86 22.92 2.16
CA ARG A 293 8.82 23.97 2.21
C ARG A 293 7.99 23.87 3.50
N PRO A 294 8.61 23.99 4.69
CA PRO A 294 7.91 23.87 5.97
C PRO A 294 6.81 24.92 6.18
N GLU A 295 6.78 25.97 5.38
CA GLU A 295 5.68 26.94 5.33
C GLU A 295 4.43 26.41 4.62
N ILE A 296 4.50 25.29 3.89
CA ILE A 296 3.34 24.59 3.33
C ILE A 296 2.78 23.59 4.34
N ALA A 297 3.63 22.77 4.94
CA ALA A 297 3.24 21.80 5.95
C ALA A 297 4.42 21.44 6.85
N GLN A 298 4.14 21.18 8.14
CA GLN A 298 5.17 20.81 9.12
C GLN A 298 5.14 19.35 9.51
N THR A 299 4.17 18.57 9.03
CA THR A 299 4.03 17.15 9.33
C THR A 299 3.81 16.34 8.06
N ALA A 300 4.51 15.20 7.95
CA ALA A 300 4.33 14.23 6.86
C ALA A 300 3.98 12.83 7.36
N ILE A 301 3.02 12.17 6.72
CA ILE A 301 2.80 10.72 6.80
C ILE A 301 3.31 10.13 5.49
N VAL A 302 4.38 9.37 5.57
CA VAL A 302 5.09 8.84 4.41
C VAL A 302 4.95 7.32 4.38
N GLN A 303 4.18 6.80 3.43
CA GLN A 303 3.95 5.37 3.30
C GLN A 303 4.76 4.81 2.12
N SER A 304 5.66 3.88 2.38
CA SER A 304 6.53 3.25 1.36
C SER A 304 7.16 4.28 0.41
N GLY A 305 7.72 5.36 0.95
CA GLY A 305 8.27 6.48 0.18
C GLY A 305 9.38 6.03 -0.77
N SER A 306 9.36 6.54 -2.01
CA SER A 306 10.35 6.20 -3.04
C SER A 306 11.70 6.89 -2.79
N PHE A 307 12.27 6.71 -1.60
CA PHE A 307 13.51 7.37 -1.16
C PHE A 307 14.78 6.93 -1.90
N HIS A 308 14.67 5.92 -2.76
CA HIS A 308 15.72 5.50 -3.69
C HIS A 308 15.75 6.35 -4.98
N PHE A 309 14.77 7.24 -5.18
CA PHE A 309 14.63 8.02 -6.41
C PHE A 309 15.83 8.95 -6.62
N ARG A 310 16.37 8.94 -7.85
CA ARG A 310 17.39 9.87 -8.35
C ARG A 310 16.92 10.47 -9.66
N ALA A 311 17.02 11.78 -9.76
CA ALA A 311 16.73 12.50 -11.00
C ALA A 311 17.63 12.00 -12.14
N GLY A 312 17.04 11.71 -13.29
CA GLY A 312 17.75 11.21 -14.48
C GLY A 312 18.15 9.75 -14.47
N GLN A 313 17.93 8.99 -13.38
CA GLN A 313 18.16 7.56 -13.36
C GLN A 313 17.00 6.81 -14.01
N THR A 314 17.28 6.06 -15.09
CA THR A 314 16.30 5.24 -15.82
C THR A 314 16.33 3.77 -15.44
N GLU A 315 17.45 3.31 -14.90
CA GLU A 315 17.62 1.92 -14.47
C GLU A 315 17.03 1.68 -13.07
N ARG A 316 16.68 0.42 -12.83
CA ARG A 316 16.22 0.01 -11.50
C ARG A 316 17.35 0.23 -10.48
N PRO A 317 17.09 0.96 -9.39
CA PRO A 317 18.12 1.20 -8.38
C PRO A 317 18.56 -0.12 -7.74
N PRO A 318 19.85 -0.26 -7.41
CA PRO A 318 20.33 -1.36 -6.58
C PRO A 318 19.60 -1.40 -5.23
N ALA A 319 19.48 -2.58 -4.65
CA ALA A 319 18.93 -2.72 -3.31
C ALA A 319 19.75 -1.91 -2.29
N GLY A 320 19.07 -1.11 -1.46
CA GLY A 320 19.71 -0.26 -0.45
C GLY A 320 20.27 1.07 -0.98
N GLN A 321 20.10 1.39 -2.27
CA GLN A 321 20.46 2.71 -2.80
C GLN A 321 19.63 3.80 -2.12
N THR A 322 20.29 4.84 -1.64
CA THR A 322 19.66 6.10 -1.21
C THR A 322 19.51 7.06 -2.38
N GLY A 323 18.41 7.81 -2.42
CA GLY A 323 18.15 8.78 -3.47
C GLY A 323 18.55 10.21 -3.07
N ASP A 324 18.24 11.15 -3.97
CA ASP A 324 18.65 12.55 -3.88
C ASP A 324 18.17 13.24 -2.62
N LEU A 325 16.97 12.95 -2.12
CA LEU A 325 16.46 13.55 -0.90
C LEU A 325 17.31 13.16 0.32
N ILE A 326 17.59 11.88 0.51
CA ILE A 326 18.40 11.41 1.65
C ILE A 326 19.81 12.02 1.60
N GLU A 327 20.44 12.07 0.44
CA GLU A 327 21.76 12.68 0.27
C GLU A 327 21.75 14.18 0.57
N GLY A 328 20.69 14.89 0.16
CA GLY A 328 20.51 16.31 0.45
C GLY A 328 20.39 16.61 1.94
N LEU A 329 19.75 15.72 2.72
CA LEU A 329 19.56 15.90 4.16
C LEU A 329 20.86 15.94 4.95
N SER A 330 21.95 15.34 4.47
CA SER A 330 23.26 15.39 5.11
C SER A 330 23.83 16.81 5.29
N ARG A 331 23.26 17.79 4.55
CA ARG A 331 23.70 19.20 4.53
C ARG A 331 22.57 20.17 4.92
N ALA A 332 21.42 19.65 5.29
CA ALA A 332 20.24 20.44 5.62
C ALA A 332 19.92 20.39 7.11
N ARG A 333 19.10 21.35 7.57
CA ARG A 333 18.38 21.23 8.84
C ARG A 333 16.91 21.04 8.54
N VAL A 334 16.29 20.14 9.28
CA VAL A 334 14.87 19.81 9.17
C VAL A 334 14.20 20.09 10.51
N SER A 335 13.05 20.74 10.49
CA SER A 335 12.26 21.03 11.71
C SER A 335 10.89 20.33 11.72
N GLY A 336 10.62 19.52 10.68
CA GLY A 336 9.31 18.85 10.53
C GLY A 336 9.20 17.56 11.32
N ARG A 337 7.95 17.07 11.40
CA ARG A 337 7.59 15.75 11.97
C ARG A 337 7.26 14.78 10.85
N PHE A 338 7.77 13.55 10.97
CA PHE A 338 7.58 12.50 9.97
C PHE A 338 7.13 11.17 10.62
N VAL A 339 5.97 10.68 10.22
CA VAL A 339 5.56 9.30 10.48
C VAL A 339 5.84 8.51 9.22
N VAL A 340 6.93 7.75 9.24
CA VAL A 340 7.37 6.92 8.12
C VAL A 340 6.80 5.51 8.31
N GLN A 341 6.24 4.94 7.25
CA GLN A 341 5.66 3.61 7.27
C GLN A 341 6.18 2.80 6.08
N ALA A 342 6.49 1.53 6.29
CA ALA A 342 6.93 0.62 5.24
C ALA A 342 6.47 -0.81 5.50
N GLY A 343 6.32 -1.60 4.44
CA GLY A 343 5.93 -3.00 4.52
C GLY A 343 7.13 -3.94 4.59
N THR A 344 6.98 -5.08 5.27
CA THR A 344 8.01 -6.13 5.36
C THR A 344 8.29 -6.79 4.01
N GLU A 345 7.30 -6.84 3.12
CA GLU A 345 7.41 -7.41 1.77
C GLU A 345 7.84 -6.36 0.72
N GLU A 346 8.55 -5.34 1.17
CA GLU A 346 9.09 -4.26 0.33
C GLU A 346 10.63 -4.19 0.48
N PRO A 347 11.38 -5.17 -0.06
CA PRO A 347 12.82 -5.31 0.20
C PRO A 347 13.65 -4.09 -0.23
N GLY A 348 13.16 -3.27 -1.15
CA GLY A 348 13.81 -2.02 -1.56
C GLY A 348 13.34 -0.78 -0.79
N MET A 349 12.09 -0.77 -0.33
CA MET A 349 11.49 0.41 0.34
C MET A 349 11.78 0.45 1.83
N LEU A 350 11.73 -0.68 2.52
CA LEU A 350 11.95 -0.73 3.98
C LEU A 350 13.35 -0.25 4.39
N PRO A 351 14.46 -0.69 3.77
CA PRO A 351 15.78 -0.13 4.07
C PRO A 351 15.89 1.37 3.74
N ALA A 352 15.28 1.82 2.62
CA ALA A 352 15.28 3.23 2.26
C ALA A 352 14.44 4.09 3.22
N ALA A 353 13.34 3.56 3.75
CA ALA A 353 12.53 4.22 4.79
C ALA A 353 13.30 4.35 6.11
N SER A 354 14.06 3.32 6.52
CA SER A 354 14.96 3.40 7.68
C SER A 354 16.02 4.48 7.47
N ALA A 355 16.73 4.45 6.33
CA ALA A 355 17.78 5.41 6.03
C ALA A 355 17.24 6.86 5.99
N PHE A 356 16.02 7.09 5.47
CA PHE A 356 15.37 8.38 5.50
C PHE A 356 15.07 8.83 6.93
N THR A 357 14.52 7.94 7.76
CA THR A 357 14.23 8.22 9.17
C THR A 357 15.47 8.66 9.91
N ASP A 358 16.57 7.91 9.77
CA ASP A 358 17.86 8.22 10.40
C ASP A 358 18.43 9.58 9.90
N ALA A 359 18.33 9.84 8.59
CA ALA A 359 18.80 11.08 7.99
C ALA A 359 18.01 12.31 8.48
N VAL A 360 16.68 12.19 8.62
CA VAL A 360 15.84 13.26 9.18
C VAL A 360 16.20 13.53 10.63
N GLN A 361 16.37 12.51 11.45
CA GLN A 361 16.77 12.65 12.86
C GLN A 361 18.15 13.30 12.99
N ALA A 362 19.11 12.90 12.15
CA ALA A 362 20.44 13.51 12.09
C ALA A 362 20.40 14.98 11.67
N ALA A 363 19.43 15.35 10.80
CA ALA A 363 19.21 16.75 10.38
C ALA A 363 18.44 17.59 11.41
N GLY A 364 17.97 17.01 12.54
CA GLY A 364 17.27 17.70 13.63
C GLY A 364 15.75 17.62 13.57
N GLY A 365 15.18 16.87 12.63
CA GLY A 365 13.74 16.61 12.54
C GLY A 365 13.25 15.52 13.49
N ASP A 366 11.94 15.45 13.70
CA ASP A 366 11.27 14.41 14.46
C ASP A 366 10.75 13.33 13.48
N ALA A 367 11.35 12.17 13.50
CA ALA A 367 10.94 11.07 12.61
C ALA A 367 10.83 9.75 13.36
N SER A 368 9.79 8.98 13.03
CA SER A 368 9.59 7.63 13.53
C SER A 368 9.27 6.67 12.38
N LEU A 369 9.79 5.44 12.43
CA LEU A 369 9.49 4.39 11.47
C LEU A 369 8.56 3.36 12.11
N ARG A 370 7.44 3.08 11.44
CA ARG A 370 6.52 1.99 11.76
C ARG A 370 6.51 0.98 10.62
N VAL A 371 6.73 -0.29 10.95
CA VAL A 371 6.76 -1.38 9.97
C VAL A 371 5.45 -2.16 10.04
N PHE A 372 4.89 -2.50 8.88
CA PHE A 372 3.69 -3.31 8.72
C PHE A 372 4.05 -4.63 8.04
N THR A 373 3.34 -5.71 8.38
CA THR A 373 3.43 -6.97 7.64
C THR A 373 2.58 -6.87 6.38
N GLY A 374 3.22 -6.55 5.25
CA GLY A 374 2.55 -6.33 3.97
C GLY A 374 3.49 -5.87 2.87
N GLY A 375 2.98 -5.79 1.64
CA GLY A 375 3.70 -5.35 0.45
C GLY A 375 3.41 -3.88 0.08
N HIS A 376 3.70 -3.50 -1.17
CA HIS A 376 3.46 -2.15 -1.71
C HIS A 376 1.98 -1.97 -2.06
N ASP A 377 1.11 -1.71 -1.05
CA ASP A 377 -0.30 -2.01 -1.18
C ASP A 377 -1.23 -1.13 -0.33
N PHE A 378 -2.30 -0.64 -0.95
CA PHE A 378 -3.40 0.05 -0.27
C PHE A 378 -4.14 -0.83 0.76
N ALA A 379 -4.00 -2.14 0.72
CA ALA A 379 -4.61 -3.02 1.70
C ALA A 379 -4.21 -2.63 3.14
N TRP A 380 -2.92 -2.30 3.38
CA TRP A 380 -2.46 -1.84 4.66
C TRP A 380 -2.26 -0.31 4.73
N TRP A 381 -1.92 0.37 3.60
CA TRP A 381 -1.72 1.83 3.61
C TRP A 381 -2.95 2.58 4.14
N ARG A 382 -4.16 2.16 3.74
CA ARG A 382 -5.40 2.77 4.23
C ARG A 382 -5.55 2.67 5.75
N ILE A 383 -5.13 1.55 6.34
CA ILE A 383 -5.13 1.35 7.79
C ILE A 383 -4.06 2.21 8.44
N GLY A 384 -2.82 2.12 7.94
CA GLY A 384 -1.67 2.85 8.47
C GLY A 384 -1.84 4.37 8.42
N LEU A 385 -2.52 4.92 7.40
CA LEU A 385 -2.84 6.34 7.32
C LEU A 385 -3.70 6.77 8.52
N PHE A 386 -4.79 6.06 8.78
CA PHE A 386 -5.72 6.40 9.87
C PHE A 386 -5.12 6.15 11.24
N ASP A 387 -4.33 5.09 11.41
CA ASP A 387 -3.54 4.85 12.63
C ASP A 387 -2.57 6.03 12.92
N ALA A 388 -1.97 6.60 11.87
CA ALA A 388 -1.09 7.75 12.03
C ALA A 388 -1.88 9.02 12.37
N LEU A 389 -3.04 9.25 11.75
CA LEU A 389 -3.92 10.37 12.08
C LEU A 389 -4.42 10.29 13.52
N ASP A 390 -4.86 9.13 14.00
CA ASP A 390 -5.28 8.92 15.38
C ASP A 390 -4.14 9.20 16.38
N ALA A 391 -2.90 8.88 16.01
CA ALA A 391 -1.73 9.18 16.85
C ALA A 391 -1.43 10.68 16.97
N PHE A 392 -1.73 11.48 15.93
CA PHE A 392 -1.64 12.93 16.02
C PHE A 392 -2.77 13.55 16.83
N ASP A 393 -3.95 12.94 16.86
CA ASP A 393 -5.10 13.40 17.62
C ASP A 393 -4.94 13.17 19.13
N ALA A 394 -4.07 12.25 19.51
CA ALA A 394 -3.80 11.90 20.90
C ALA A 394 -2.70 12.76 21.56
N LEU A 395 -2.04 13.66 20.81
CA LEU A 395 -1.00 14.58 21.26
C LEU A 395 -1.54 16.00 21.46
#